data_dd563fe1520a8890aee5805c2a63172f
#
_entry.id   dd563fe1520a8890aee5805c2a63172f
#
_cell.length_a   1.000
_cell.length_b   1.000
_cell.length_c   1.000
_cell.angle_alpha   90.00
_cell.angle_beta   90.00
_cell.angle_gamma   90.00
#
_symmetry.space_group_name_H-M   'P 1'
#
loop_
_entity.id
_entity.type
_entity.pdbx_description
1 polymer ?
#
loop_
_entity_poly.entity_id
_entity_poly.type
_entity_poly.pdbx_seq_one_letter_code
_entity_poly.pdbx_strand_id
1 'polypeptide(L)'
;MRVLTIFTVFLLFLGLAAPNGRVLAQNPAPNAADIVMVLPFENTSNRAEYNWVGESFADALVELLNKPGLIVVSSDERDLAYQSLGLPETVIPSRATAIKLARQAKATMIVIGSYSVTPATTTAKDQKEKLPADAYVQVTARAIKVNEGRTMGEVLDGGWATRQFDYGGPLTTLQDIHGRLAYQILYQRDKALPYSQNQIVQEATKIPQKAFEAYVKAVQLPLRDEVRANYLKNALRYYAEALGGAVYPQAAFELGRGYMSLGNWKDATEYFSKLQKKEPHYAEAAFYASLGYTKLGDYGRALATVVPLSSDLPLIGVYNNAGAVAVQAARENKNDAERTRLLNQATEFLKSAADSAPNDPMVHFNYGYALFLSGKFADAAEQFRPVITADQRDGQAYFLFAKSLMKIGKTEAAAAADDQARRYLQSAYAKWETEWQKSQTTNGVTLRMRDVLNREEVFNLDRGKRLTAEVNSPSSATQDLLIKARDLYQAGRDEEALPELHRVVMIEPTNAEAYLLSGRINLRRSDQEAAIAALKTAIFWDPKMIDAHILLGKIFLERGDRGEARKYALSAITIDPNNQEAIALQRQVTMGN
;
A
#
# COMPACT_ATOMS: atom_id res chain seq x y z
N MET A 1 -3.63 70.34 29.62
CA MET A 1 -4.22 69.64 30.78
C MET A 1 -4.80 68.35 30.35
N ARG A 2 -4.13 67.25 30.56
CA ARG A 2 -4.63 65.88 30.85
C ARG A 2 -3.39 64.98 31.04
N VAL A 3 -3.27 64.51 32.27
CA VAL A 3 -2.19 63.72 32.82
C VAL A 3 -2.27 62.29 32.28
N LEU A 4 -1.14 61.79 31.78
CA LEU A 4 -1.01 60.37 31.36
C LEU A 4 -0.22 59.68 32.46
N THR A 5 -0.88 58.75 33.16
CA THR A 5 -0.30 57.96 34.25
C THR A 5 0.35 56.73 33.66
N ILE A 6 1.67 56.59 33.81
CA ILE A 6 2.46 55.43 33.43
C ILE A 6 2.47 54.46 34.64
N PHE A 7 1.95 53.26 34.46
CA PHE A 7 2.08 52.15 35.40
C PHE A 7 3.33 51.31 35.02
N THR A 8 4.35 51.40 35.88
CA THR A 8 5.55 50.57 35.79
C THR A 8 5.31 49.31 36.61
N VAL A 9 5.28 48.13 35.95
CA VAL A 9 5.25 46.83 36.63
C VAL A 9 6.69 46.34 36.77
N PHE A 10 7.14 46.22 38.00
CA PHE A 10 8.40 45.60 38.39
C PHE A 10 8.22 44.09 38.42
N LEU A 11 8.86 43.35 37.50
CA LEU A 11 8.94 41.90 37.54
C LEU A 11 10.21 41.49 38.29
N LEU A 12 10.01 40.93 39.48
CA LEU A 12 11.04 40.27 40.29
C LEU A 12 11.44 38.95 39.61
N PHE A 13 12.68 38.85 39.12
CA PHE A 13 13.28 37.57 38.74
C PHE A 13 13.75 36.83 40.00
N LEU A 14 12.99 35.83 40.45
CA LEU A 14 13.49 34.80 41.35
C LEU A 14 14.17 33.71 40.49
N GLY A 15 15.50 33.65 40.56
CA GLY A 15 16.30 32.59 40.00
C GLY A 15 16.06 31.27 40.75
N LEU A 16 15.31 30.37 40.15
CA LEU A 16 15.26 28.95 40.52
C LEU A 16 16.29 28.20 39.69
N ALA A 17 17.38 27.77 40.37
CA ALA A 17 18.33 26.83 39.82
C ALA A 17 17.60 25.53 39.49
N ALA A 18 17.45 25.23 38.20
CA ALA A 18 16.93 23.92 37.73
C ALA A 18 18.00 22.85 38.00
N PRO A 19 17.66 21.72 38.63
CA PRO A 19 18.57 20.60 38.71
C PRO A 19 18.79 20.03 37.30
N ASN A 20 20.03 19.65 37.01
CA ASN A 20 20.43 18.96 35.78
C ASN A 20 19.55 17.72 35.54
N GLY A 21 18.39 17.92 34.92
CA GLY A 21 17.58 16.86 34.36
C GLY A 21 18.32 16.28 33.17
N ARG A 22 18.89 15.09 33.34
CA ARG A 22 19.23 14.24 32.21
C ARG A 22 17.97 14.17 31.33
N VAL A 23 18.05 14.72 30.13
CA VAL A 23 17.11 14.43 29.06
C VAL A 23 17.18 12.93 28.87
N LEU A 24 16.23 12.20 29.48
CA LEU A 24 15.97 10.81 29.10
C LEU A 24 15.64 10.91 27.63
N ALA A 25 16.52 10.34 26.82
CA ALA A 25 16.22 10.11 25.41
C ALA A 25 14.82 9.46 25.38
N GLN A 26 13.85 10.16 24.82
CA GLN A 26 12.56 9.57 24.54
C GLN A 26 12.85 8.33 23.70
N ASN A 27 12.52 7.17 24.25
CA ASN A 27 12.49 5.94 23.45
C ASN A 27 11.71 6.27 22.19
N PRO A 28 12.23 5.93 20.99
CA PRO A 28 11.46 6.13 19.77
C PRO A 28 10.12 5.43 19.96
N ALA A 29 9.06 6.11 19.55
CA ALA A 29 7.72 5.55 19.52
C ALA A 29 7.77 4.16 18.87
N PRO A 30 6.93 3.19 19.29
CA PRO A 30 6.98 1.84 18.77
C PRO A 30 6.90 1.90 17.25
N ASN A 31 7.93 1.39 16.63
CA ASN A 31 8.22 1.20 15.22
C ASN A 31 7.15 1.70 14.23
N ALA A 32 7.23 2.98 13.85
CA ALA A 32 6.67 3.38 12.58
C ALA A 32 7.37 2.55 11.48
N ALA A 33 6.60 1.88 10.64
CA ALA A 33 7.15 1.10 9.54
C ALA A 33 8.15 1.95 8.74
N ASP A 34 9.31 1.39 8.42
CA ASP A 34 10.26 2.05 7.53
C ASP A 34 9.68 2.12 6.12
N ILE A 35 9.81 3.27 5.48
CA ILE A 35 9.40 3.46 4.09
C ILE A 35 10.67 3.51 3.23
N VAL A 36 10.79 2.56 2.30
CA VAL A 36 11.97 2.41 1.43
C VAL A 36 11.66 2.84 0.01
N MET A 37 12.50 3.68 -0.56
CA MET A 37 12.50 4.03 -1.97
C MET A 37 13.69 3.39 -2.66
N VAL A 38 13.48 2.73 -3.79
CA VAL A 38 14.55 2.16 -4.61
C VAL A 38 14.62 2.94 -5.91
N LEU A 39 15.81 3.44 -6.26
CA LEU A 39 16.02 4.10 -7.54
C LEU A 39 16.63 3.13 -8.56
N PRO A 40 16.39 3.32 -9.86
CA PRO A 40 17.11 2.62 -10.92
C PRO A 40 18.62 2.78 -10.74
N PHE A 41 19.37 1.70 -10.94
CA PHE A 41 20.82 1.72 -10.80
C PHE A 41 21.49 2.32 -12.04
N GLU A 42 22.56 3.06 -11.80
CA GLU A 42 23.33 3.72 -12.85
C GLU A 42 24.14 2.72 -13.68
N ASN A 43 24.00 2.77 -15.01
CA ASN A 43 24.80 1.99 -15.94
C ASN A 43 26.16 2.67 -16.18
N THR A 44 27.23 2.11 -15.66
CA THR A 44 28.60 2.62 -15.82
C THR A 44 29.37 1.95 -16.97
N SER A 45 28.75 1.01 -17.68
CA SER A 45 29.41 0.29 -18.79
C SER A 45 29.40 1.02 -20.13
N ASN A 46 28.73 2.18 -20.24
CA ASN A 46 28.52 2.94 -21.47
C ASN A 46 27.89 2.13 -22.62
N ARG A 47 27.07 1.12 -22.30
CA ARG A 47 26.38 0.22 -23.21
C ARG A 47 24.88 0.31 -23.04
N ALA A 48 24.23 1.05 -23.93
CA ALA A 48 22.81 1.35 -23.85
C ALA A 48 21.91 0.10 -23.91
N GLU A 49 22.35 -0.96 -24.55
CA GLU A 49 21.62 -2.23 -24.65
C GLU A 49 21.38 -2.91 -23.30
N TYR A 50 22.13 -2.52 -22.25
CA TYR A 50 21.96 -3.03 -20.88
C TYR A 50 21.28 -2.04 -19.95
N ASN A 51 20.76 -0.89 -20.40
CA ASN A 51 20.12 0.11 -19.52
C ASN A 51 18.95 -0.49 -18.72
N TRP A 52 18.26 -1.47 -19.28
CA TRP A 52 17.17 -2.18 -18.61
C TRP A 52 17.59 -2.86 -17.29
N VAL A 53 18.87 -3.20 -17.13
CA VAL A 53 19.37 -3.83 -15.89
C VAL A 53 19.24 -2.90 -14.69
N GLY A 54 19.41 -1.59 -14.88
CA GLY A 54 19.22 -0.62 -13.79
C GLY A 54 17.80 -0.59 -13.24
N GLU A 55 16.81 -0.56 -14.13
CA GLU A 55 15.39 -0.63 -13.74
C GLU A 55 15.03 -2.00 -13.16
N SER A 56 15.66 -3.09 -13.64
CA SER A 56 15.41 -4.42 -13.09
C SER A 56 15.73 -4.53 -11.60
N PHE A 57 16.77 -3.81 -11.13
CA PHE A 57 17.07 -3.73 -9.69
C PHE A 57 15.97 -2.97 -8.93
N ALA A 58 15.50 -1.85 -9.46
CA ALA A 58 14.44 -1.10 -8.80
C ALA A 58 13.15 -1.91 -8.71
N ASP A 59 12.72 -2.52 -9.81
CA ASP A 59 11.48 -3.31 -9.88
C ASP A 59 11.53 -4.56 -9.00
N ALA A 60 12.60 -5.35 -9.11
CA ALA A 60 12.76 -6.55 -8.28
C ALA A 60 12.86 -6.24 -6.78
N LEU A 61 13.59 -5.18 -6.40
CA LEU A 61 13.73 -4.81 -4.99
C LEU A 61 12.44 -4.26 -4.40
N VAL A 62 11.55 -3.62 -5.18
CA VAL A 62 10.22 -3.23 -4.72
C VAL A 62 9.43 -4.44 -4.23
N GLU A 63 9.43 -5.53 -4.96
CA GLU A 63 8.73 -6.77 -4.58
C GLU A 63 9.43 -7.49 -3.40
N LEU A 64 10.75 -7.65 -3.46
CA LEU A 64 11.51 -8.43 -2.50
C LEU A 64 11.63 -7.77 -1.12
N LEU A 65 11.68 -6.44 -1.07
CA LEU A 65 11.75 -5.67 0.18
C LEU A 65 10.36 -5.45 0.81
N ASN A 66 9.27 -5.78 0.12
CA ASN A 66 7.92 -5.66 0.64
C ASN A 66 7.65 -6.74 1.70
N LYS A 67 8.19 -6.55 2.89
CA LYS A 67 8.10 -7.47 4.04
C LYS A 67 7.43 -6.76 5.22
N PRO A 68 6.88 -7.50 6.20
CA PRO A 68 6.33 -6.91 7.42
C PRO A 68 7.29 -5.91 8.07
N GLY A 69 6.78 -4.77 8.49
CA GLY A 69 7.57 -3.66 9.05
C GLY A 69 8.33 -2.82 8.01
N LEU A 70 8.10 -3.04 6.70
CA LEU A 70 8.75 -2.31 5.63
C LEU A 70 7.75 -2.00 4.51
N ILE A 71 7.51 -0.74 4.26
CA ILE A 71 6.69 -0.27 3.13
C ILE A 71 7.62 0.16 2.00
N VAL A 72 7.42 -0.36 0.81
CA VAL A 72 8.26 0.00 -0.34
C VAL A 72 7.49 0.95 -1.25
N VAL A 73 8.14 2.06 -1.63
CA VAL A 73 7.63 3.02 -2.60
C VAL A 73 7.58 2.34 -3.97
N SER A 74 6.41 2.26 -4.57
CA SER A 74 6.21 1.67 -5.89
C SER A 74 6.89 2.49 -7.00
N SER A 75 7.04 1.92 -8.20
CA SER A 75 7.55 2.64 -9.36
C SER A 75 6.68 3.85 -9.71
N ASP A 76 5.36 3.70 -9.65
CA ASP A 76 4.43 4.79 -9.92
C ASP A 76 4.53 5.93 -8.88
N GLU A 77 4.68 5.63 -7.58
CA GLU A 77 4.94 6.63 -6.52
C GLU A 77 6.30 7.32 -6.72
N ARG A 78 7.30 6.56 -7.15
CA ARG A 78 8.63 7.09 -7.49
C ARG A 78 8.52 8.11 -8.64
N ASP A 79 7.79 7.76 -9.69
CA ASP A 79 7.59 8.62 -10.86
C ASP A 79 6.85 9.92 -10.49
N LEU A 80 5.84 9.85 -9.61
CA LEU A 80 5.19 11.05 -9.05
C LEU A 80 6.19 11.94 -8.29
N ALA A 81 7.12 11.35 -7.53
CA ALA A 81 8.15 12.12 -6.84
C ALA A 81 9.10 12.83 -7.82
N TYR A 82 9.48 12.18 -8.93
CA TYR A 82 10.25 12.81 -10.01
C TYR A 82 9.49 13.97 -10.64
N GLN A 83 8.22 13.76 -10.99
CA GLN A 83 7.35 14.79 -11.60
C GLN A 83 7.17 15.98 -10.67
N SER A 84 6.96 15.75 -9.37
CA SER A 84 6.78 16.83 -8.37
C SER A 84 8.01 17.72 -8.20
N LEU A 85 9.20 17.18 -8.48
CA LEU A 85 10.47 17.93 -8.48
C LEU A 85 10.85 18.46 -9.88
N GLY A 86 10.02 18.26 -10.89
CA GLY A 86 10.30 18.65 -12.27
C GLY A 86 11.49 17.92 -12.89
N LEU A 87 11.78 16.71 -12.44
CA LEU A 87 12.89 15.89 -12.94
C LEU A 87 12.38 14.87 -13.97
N PRO A 88 13.10 14.67 -15.09
CA PRO A 88 12.79 13.57 -15.99
C PRO A 88 13.04 12.22 -15.31
N GLU A 89 12.14 11.25 -15.51
CA GLU A 89 12.21 9.90 -14.92
C GLU A 89 13.47 9.12 -15.35
N THR A 90 14.02 9.47 -16.50
CA THR A 90 15.24 8.85 -17.06
C THR A 90 16.55 9.36 -16.46
N VAL A 91 16.49 10.41 -15.62
CA VAL A 91 17.70 11.00 -15.02
C VAL A 91 18.10 10.22 -13.78
N ILE A 92 19.33 9.75 -13.75
CA ILE A 92 19.95 9.19 -12.54
C ILE A 92 20.33 10.37 -11.62
N PRO A 93 19.68 10.52 -10.46
CA PRO A 93 19.89 11.67 -9.62
C PRO A 93 21.18 11.57 -8.81
N SER A 94 21.81 12.71 -8.53
CA SER A 94 22.89 12.76 -7.55
C SER A 94 22.39 12.30 -6.17
N ARG A 95 23.30 11.90 -5.28
CA ARG A 95 22.95 11.50 -3.90
C ARG A 95 22.06 12.52 -3.18
N ALA A 96 22.35 13.81 -3.33
CA ALA A 96 21.57 14.88 -2.70
C ALA A 96 20.15 14.96 -3.29
N THR A 97 20.02 14.83 -4.61
CA THR A 97 18.74 14.80 -5.31
C THR A 97 17.96 13.54 -4.98
N ALA A 98 18.62 12.38 -4.87
CA ALA A 98 18.03 11.12 -4.44
C ALA A 98 17.39 11.23 -3.04
N ILE A 99 18.07 11.88 -2.08
CA ILE A 99 17.52 12.15 -0.74
C ILE A 99 16.30 13.10 -0.82
N LYS A 100 16.31 14.10 -1.72
CA LYS A 100 15.14 14.97 -1.93
C LYS A 100 13.95 14.19 -2.49
N LEU A 101 14.18 13.33 -3.48
CA LEU A 101 13.15 12.43 -4.04
C LEU A 101 12.55 11.55 -2.96
N ALA A 102 13.41 10.93 -2.14
CA ALA A 102 12.96 10.09 -1.03
C ALA A 102 12.09 10.85 -0.02
N ARG A 103 12.48 12.09 0.33
CA ARG A 103 11.68 12.96 1.21
C ARG A 103 10.33 13.31 0.60
N GLN A 104 10.28 13.57 -0.70
CA GLN A 104 9.03 13.82 -1.43
C GLN A 104 8.09 12.63 -1.36
N ALA A 105 8.62 11.41 -1.51
CA ALA A 105 7.88 10.17 -1.34
C ALA A 105 7.65 9.76 0.14
N LYS A 106 8.06 10.60 1.11
CA LYS A 106 8.01 10.31 2.56
C LYS A 106 8.80 9.04 2.97
N ALA A 107 9.81 8.67 2.18
CA ALA A 107 10.66 7.53 2.48
C ALA A 107 11.64 7.84 3.62
N THR A 108 11.85 6.86 4.52
CA THR A 108 12.83 6.92 5.61
C THR A 108 14.18 6.37 5.18
N MET A 109 14.19 5.53 4.14
CA MET A 109 15.36 4.91 3.57
C MET A 109 15.34 4.99 2.04
N ILE A 110 16.50 5.16 1.41
CA ILE A 110 16.65 5.08 -0.04
C ILE A 110 17.78 4.13 -0.42
N VAL A 111 17.53 3.34 -1.46
CA VAL A 111 18.52 2.45 -2.07
C VAL A 111 18.94 3.04 -3.41
N ILE A 112 20.24 3.23 -3.58
CA ILE A 112 20.88 3.68 -4.81
C ILE A 112 22.00 2.73 -5.19
N GLY A 113 22.33 2.62 -6.46
CA GLY A 113 23.41 1.76 -6.91
C GLY A 113 23.90 2.08 -8.32
N SER A 114 24.96 1.40 -8.68
CA SER A 114 25.51 1.41 -10.02
C SER A 114 25.90 0.00 -10.45
N TYR A 115 25.96 -0.25 -11.72
CA TYR A 115 26.40 -1.52 -12.28
C TYR A 115 27.21 -1.32 -13.55
N SER A 116 28.03 -2.33 -13.86
CA SER A 116 28.70 -2.45 -15.15
C SER A 116 28.44 -3.83 -15.73
N VAL A 117 28.33 -3.90 -17.05
CA VAL A 117 28.18 -5.17 -17.78
C VAL A 117 29.39 -5.39 -18.67
N THR A 118 30.07 -6.49 -18.46
CA THR A 118 31.14 -6.98 -19.34
C THR A 118 30.52 -7.97 -20.31
N PRO A 119 30.52 -7.71 -21.62
CA PRO A 119 29.95 -8.64 -22.60
C PRO A 119 30.70 -9.95 -22.64
N ALA A 120 30.03 -11.00 -23.08
CA ALA A 120 30.67 -12.24 -23.43
C ALA A 120 31.76 -12.02 -24.48
N THR A 121 32.99 -12.40 -24.16
CA THR A 121 34.07 -12.40 -25.13
C THR A 121 33.97 -13.62 -26.03
N THR A 122 33.51 -13.45 -27.27
CA THR A 122 33.62 -14.47 -28.31
C THR A 122 35.06 -14.53 -28.75
N THR A 123 35.89 -15.32 -28.12
CA THR A 123 37.16 -15.76 -28.70
C THR A 123 36.83 -16.82 -29.76
N ALA A 124 36.53 -16.36 -30.95
CA ALA A 124 36.50 -17.20 -32.11
C ALA A 124 37.95 -17.51 -32.53
N LYS A 125 38.47 -18.63 -32.10
CA LYS A 125 39.37 -19.53 -32.85
C LYS A 125 39.60 -20.76 -31.97
N ASP A 126 39.21 -21.92 -32.51
CA ASP A 126 39.51 -23.26 -32.02
C ASP A 126 38.93 -23.72 -30.68
N GLN A 127 37.59 -23.87 -30.59
CA GLN A 127 37.04 -24.96 -29.76
C GLN A 127 35.63 -25.32 -30.23
N LYS A 128 35.44 -26.57 -30.61
CA LYS A 128 34.15 -27.24 -30.75
C LYS A 128 33.40 -27.12 -29.42
N GLU A 129 32.14 -26.63 -29.51
CA GLU A 129 31.14 -26.64 -28.43
C GLU A 129 31.57 -25.97 -27.10
N LYS A 130 31.69 -24.65 -27.08
CA LYS A 130 31.44 -23.87 -25.87
C LYS A 130 30.22 -22.99 -26.12
N LEU A 131 29.20 -23.13 -25.27
CA LEU A 131 28.11 -22.17 -25.10
C LEU A 131 28.71 -20.76 -25.07
N PRO A 132 28.10 -19.75 -25.70
CA PRO A 132 28.59 -18.37 -25.65
C PRO A 132 28.75 -18.01 -24.17
N ALA A 133 29.94 -17.53 -23.80
CA ALA A 133 30.19 -17.04 -22.46
C ALA A 133 29.16 -15.93 -22.17
N ASP A 134 28.45 -16.05 -21.05
CA ASP A 134 27.40 -15.12 -20.67
C ASP A 134 27.99 -13.74 -20.33
N ALA A 135 27.22 -12.68 -20.56
CA ALA A 135 27.61 -11.35 -20.11
C ALA A 135 27.67 -11.32 -18.57
N TYR A 136 28.67 -10.66 -18.00
CA TYR A 136 28.87 -10.58 -16.57
C TYR A 136 28.47 -9.23 -16.02
N VAL A 137 27.63 -9.21 -14.97
CA VAL A 137 27.16 -8.00 -14.28
C VAL A 137 27.93 -7.84 -12.98
N GLN A 138 28.50 -6.67 -12.75
CA GLN A 138 29.07 -6.24 -11.47
C GLN A 138 28.20 -5.11 -10.92
N VAL A 139 27.73 -5.22 -9.67
CA VAL A 139 26.80 -4.30 -9.03
C VAL A 139 27.38 -3.78 -7.72
N THR A 140 27.21 -2.49 -7.49
CA THR A 140 27.51 -1.82 -6.23
C THR A 140 26.27 -1.05 -5.78
N ALA A 141 25.76 -1.34 -4.59
CA ALA A 141 24.57 -0.67 -4.04
C ALA A 141 24.82 -0.11 -2.63
N ARG A 142 24.00 0.87 -2.24
CA ARG A 142 24.02 1.50 -0.91
C ARG A 142 22.60 1.77 -0.44
N ALA A 143 22.33 1.48 0.84
CA ALA A 143 21.11 1.91 1.53
C ALA A 143 21.45 3.14 2.40
N ILE A 144 20.66 4.20 2.31
CA ILE A 144 20.90 5.48 2.99
C ILE A 144 19.68 5.83 3.84
N LYS A 145 19.89 6.12 5.11
CA LYS A 145 18.87 6.70 5.97
C LYS A 145 18.62 8.16 5.59
N VAL A 146 17.42 8.48 5.16
CA VAL A 146 17.06 9.79 4.54
C VAL A 146 17.21 10.95 5.53
N ASN A 147 16.79 10.75 6.78
CA ASN A 147 16.83 11.79 7.80
C ASN A 147 18.25 12.13 8.27
N GLU A 148 19.12 11.11 8.32
CA GLU A 148 20.51 11.27 8.78
C GLU A 148 21.47 11.59 7.62
N GLY A 149 21.07 11.30 6.37
CA GLY A 149 21.94 11.36 5.21
C GLY A 149 23.10 10.36 5.24
N ARG A 150 23.03 9.36 6.15
CA ARG A 150 24.09 8.36 6.37
C ARG A 150 23.80 7.08 5.64
N THR A 151 24.85 6.46 5.11
CA THR A 151 24.79 5.10 4.58
C THR A 151 24.63 4.12 5.74
N MET A 152 23.75 3.13 5.61
CA MET A 152 23.60 2.06 6.56
C MET A 152 24.83 1.16 6.51
N GLY A 153 25.39 0.83 7.66
CA GLY A 153 26.59 0.02 7.76
C GLY A 153 26.77 -0.61 9.14
N GLU A 154 27.72 -1.52 9.28
CA GLU A 154 28.14 -2.11 10.55
C GLU A 154 29.17 -1.20 11.25
N VAL A 155 29.09 -1.18 12.58
CA VAL A 155 30.19 -0.67 13.41
C VAL A 155 31.24 -1.78 13.46
N LEU A 156 32.41 -1.51 12.90
CA LEU A 156 33.60 -2.36 13.07
C LEU A 156 34.44 -1.80 14.22
N ASP A 157 35.26 -2.65 14.85
CA ASP A 157 36.19 -2.24 15.90
C ASP A 157 37.02 -1.03 15.45
N GLY A 158 36.78 0.13 16.08
CA GLY A 158 37.48 1.38 15.79
C GLY A 158 36.71 2.43 14.96
N GLY A 159 35.44 2.20 14.56
CA GLY A 159 34.64 3.22 13.88
C GLY A 159 33.50 2.71 13.00
N TRP A 160 32.72 3.66 12.45
CA TRP A 160 31.66 3.36 11.51
C TRP A 160 32.22 3.05 10.14
N ALA A 161 32.14 1.78 9.70
CA ALA A 161 32.39 1.42 8.31
C ALA A 161 31.07 1.48 7.52
N THR A 162 31.02 2.36 6.54
CA THR A 162 29.92 2.38 5.58
C THR A 162 30.12 1.22 4.62
N ARG A 163 29.25 0.20 4.69
CA ARG A 163 29.28 -0.88 3.70
C ARG A 163 28.50 -0.47 2.46
N GLN A 164 29.15 -0.62 1.33
CA GLN A 164 28.46 -0.80 0.07
C GLN A 164 28.25 -2.30 -0.16
N PHE A 165 27.20 -2.66 -0.88
CA PHE A 165 26.89 -4.03 -1.23
C PHE A 165 27.46 -4.31 -2.62
N ASP A 166 28.44 -5.21 -2.71
CA ASP A 166 29.10 -5.55 -3.98
C ASP A 166 28.75 -6.99 -4.36
N TYR A 167 28.15 -7.15 -5.52
CA TYR A 167 27.76 -8.45 -6.08
C TYR A 167 28.15 -8.52 -7.56
N GLY A 168 28.45 -9.75 -8.02
CA GLY A 168 28.71 -10.02 -9.42
C GLY A 168 28.23 -11.41 -9.81
N GLY A 169 27.92 -11.58 -11.08
CA GLY A 169 27.49 -12.84 -11.65
C GLY A 169 27.09 -12.74 -13.11
N PRO A 170 26.83 -13.88 -13.77
CA PRO A 170 26.29 -13.92 -15.11
C PRO A 170 24.96 -13.16 -15.22
N LEU A 171 24.71 -12.52 -16.36
CA LEU A 171 23.46 -11.83 -16.63
C LEU A 171 22.25 -12.79 -16.61
N THR A 172 22.47 -14.06 -16.94
CA THR A 172 21.47 -15.13 -16.85
C THR A 172 21.07 -15.47 -15.41
N THR A 173 21.84 -15.05 -14.41
CA THR A 173 21.52 -15.22 -12.98
C THR A 173 21.26 -13.90 -12.28
N LEU A 174 20.84 -12.87 -13.03
CA LEU A 174 20.58 -11.52 -12.50
C LEU A 174 19.61 -11.53 -11.33
N GLN A 175 18.59 -12.36 -11.36
CA GLN A 175 17.59 -12.48 -10.30
C GLN A 175 18.16 -13.02 -8.99
N ASP A 176 19.21 -13.89 -9.04
CA ASP A 176 19.93 -14.31 -7.84
C ASP A 176 20.65 -13.13 -7.17
N ILE A 177 21.20 -12.21 -8.00
CA ILE A 177 21.83 -10.98 -7.50
C ILE A 177 20.79 -10.10 -6.84
N HIS A 178 19.59 -9.93 -7.45
CA HIS A 178 18.48 -9.20 -6.83
C HIS A 178 18.12 -9.77 -5.46
N GLY A 179 17.95 -11.09 -5.35
CA GLY A 179 17.62 -11.77 -4.10
C GLY A 179 18.67 -11.61 -3.02
N ARG A 180 19.96 -11.76 -3.37
CA ARG A 180 21.08 -11.57 -2.43
C ARG A 180 21.17 -10.12 -1.95
N LEU A 181 20.99 -9.15 -2.84
CA LEU A 181 20.99 -7.74 -2.49
C LEU A 181 19.82 -7.38 -1.58
N ALA A 182 18.61 -7.85 -1.90
CA ALA A 182 17.43 -7.67 -1.08
C ALA A 182 17.64 -8.23 0.34
N TYR A 183 18.12 -9.47 0.44
CA TYR A 183 18.45 -10.08 1.72
C TYR A 183 19.43 -9.22 2.52
N GLN A 184 20.50 -8.74 1.90
CA GLN A 184 21.52 -7.95 2.59
C GLN A 184 20.95 -6.60 3.09
N ILE A 185 20.10 -5.93 2.32
CA ILE A 185 19.44 -4.71 2.74
C ILE A 185 18.53 -4.97 3.96
N LEU A 186 17.71 -6.02 3.90
CA LEU A 186 16.86 -6.46 5.01
C LEU A 186 17.68 -6.81 6.25
N TYR A 187 18.76 -7.56 6.10
CA TYR A 187 19.65 -7.96 7.18
C TYR A 187 20.39 -6.78 7.82
N GLN A 188 20.79 -5.76 7.05
CA GLN A 188 21.40 -4.56 7.62
C GLN A 188 20.40 -3.72 8.43
N ARG A 189 19.12 -3.75 8.05
CA ARG A 189 18.05 -3.12 8.79
C ARG A 189 17.74 -3.88 10.08
N ASP A 190 17.64 -5.19 9.99
CA ASP A 190 17.27 -6.08 11.09
C ASP A 190 18.13 -7.34 11.09
N LYS A 191 19.00 -7.46 12.11
CA LYS A 191 19.90 -8.61 12.27
C LYS A 191 19.17 -9.90 12.68
N ALA A 192 17.94 -9.79 13.20
CA ALA A 192 17.09 -10.91 13.58
C ALA A 192 16.11 -11.33 12.47
N LEU A 193 16.47 -11.08 11.20
CA LEU A 193 15.64 -11.33 10.03
C LEU A 193 15.08 -12.77 10.02
N PRO A 194 13.73 -12.96 9.93
CA PRO A 194 13.11 -14.28 9.95
C PRO A 194 13.27 -15.06 8.63
N TYR A 195 13.83 -14.44 7.61
CA TYR A 195 14.01 -15.01 6.28
C TYR A 195 15.48 -15.40 6.06
N SER A 196 15.72 -16.56 5.46
CA SER A 196 17.06 -16.93 4.98
C SER A 196 17.35 -16.29 3.62
N GLN A 197 18.63 -16.13 3.29
CA GLN A 197 19.04 -15.63 1.97
C GLN A 197 18.46 -16.49 0.83
N ASN A 198 18.46 -17.82 1.01
CA ASN A 198 17.92 -18.74 0.00
C ASN A 198 16.42 -18.53 -0.24
N GLN A 199 15.64 -18.25 0.81
CA GLN A 199 14.21 -17.93 0.65
C GLN A 199 14.01 -16.68 -0.20
N ILE A 200 14.76 -15.59 0.06
CA ILE A 200 14.65 -14.36 -0.71
C ILE A 200 15.12 -14.56 -2.17
N VAL A 201 16.18 -15.33 -2.39
CA VAL A 201 16.63 -15.70 -3.75
C VAL A 201 15.57 -16.53 -4.48
N GLN A 202 14.95 -17.50 -3.81
CA GLN A 202 13.84 -18.27 -4.39
C GLN A 202 12.64 -17.39 -4.75
N GLU A 203 12.34 -16.38 -3.93
CA GLU A 203 11.30 -15.40 -4.29
C GLU A 203 11.66 -14.60 -5.53
N ALA A 204 12.91 -14.14 -5.65
CA ALA A 204 13.38 -13.39 -6.80
C ALA A 204 13.28 -14.19 -8.12
N THR A 205 13.44 -15.51 -8.04
CA THR A 205 13.40 -16.41 -9.22
C THR A 205 12.03 -16.98 -9.53
N LYS A 206 10.96 -16.59 -8.81
CA LYS A 206 9.58 -17.04 -9.10
C LYS A 206 9.09 -16.59 -10.48
N ILE A 207 9.49 -15.41 -10.91
CA ILE A 207 9.19 -14.91 -12.24
C ILE A 207 10.22 -15.48 -13.21
N PRO A 208 9.83 -16.18 -14.29
CA PRO A 208 10.78 -16.70 -15.26
C PRO A 208 11.64 -15.57 -15.85
N GLN A 209 12.96 -15.77 -15.89
CA GLN A 209 13.93 -14.73 -16.26
C GLN A 209 13.60 -14.04 -17.60
N LYS A 210 13.27 -14.80 -18.65
CA LYS A 210 12.91 -14.25 -19.95
C LYS A 210 11.65 -13.38 -19.91
N ALA A 211 10.68 -13.76 -19.05
CA ALA A 211 9.46 -12.99 -18.85
C ALA A 211 9.77 -11.67 -18.14
N PHE A 212 10.58 -11.73 -17.07
CA PHE A 212 11.00 -10.56 -16.31
C PHE A 212 11.81 -9.58 -17.17
N GLU A 213 12.82 -10.08 -17.91
CA GLU A 213 13.64 -9.26 -18.81
C GLU A 213 12.78 -8.55 -19.86
N ALA A 214 11.85 -9.27 -20.51
CA ALA A 214 10.96 -8.69 -21.50
C ALA A 214 10.05 -7.62 -20.88
N TYR A 215 9.52 -7.85 -19.69
CA TYR A 215 8.71 -6.88 -18.96
C TYR A 215 9.51 -5.60 -18.64
N VAL A 216 10.68 -5.73 -18.04
CA VAL A 216 11.51 -4.57 -17.66
C VAL A 216 11.95 -3.76 -18.88
N LYS A 217 12.31 -4.42 -20.00
CA LYS A 217 12.59 -3.73 -21.26
C LYS A 217 11.38 -2.96 -21.79
N ALA A 218 10.19 -3.50 -21.61
CA ALA A 218 8.96 -2.84 -22.04
C ALA A 218 8.68 -1.56 -21.25
N VAL A 219 8.73 -1.60 -19.90
CA VAL A 219 8.32 -0.47 -19.06
C VAL A 219 9.20 0.77 -19.21
N GLN A 220 10.40 0.63 -19.74
CA GLN A 220 11.27 1.75 -20.08
C GLN A 220 10.90 2.47 -21.39
N LEU A 221 10.01 1.90 -22.19
CA LEU A 221 9.58 2.48 -23.45
C LEU A 221 8.30 3.30 -23.27
N PRO A 222 8.07 4.33 -24.10
CA PRO A 222 6.84 5.12 -24.03
C PRO A 222 5.59 4.26 -24.13
N LEU A 223 4.54 4.64 -23.40
CA LEU A 223 3.29 3.86 -23.25
C LEU A 223 2.64 3.46 -24.58
N ARG A 224 2.74 4.31 -25.62
CA ARG A 224 2.17 4.09 -26.96
C ARG A 224 3.11 3.44 -27.96
N ASP A 225 4.30 3.03 -27.52
CA ASP A 225 5.29 2.43 -28.38
C ASP A 225 4.89 1.00 -28.76
N GLU A 226 4.92 0.66 -30.02
CA GLU A 226 4.61 -0.68 -30.52
C GLU A 226 5.63 -1.72 -30.03
N VAL A 227 6.90 -1.33 -29.92
CA VAL A 227 7.97 -2.20 -29.39
C VAL A 227 7.68 -2.55 -27.92
N ARG A 228 7.18 -1.58 -27.11
CA ARG A 228 6.71 -1.84 -25.75
C ARG A 228 5.65 -2.94 -25.71
N ALA A 229 4.60 -2.80 -26.56
CA ALA A 229 3.54 -3.79 -26.63
C ALA A 229 4.05 -5.18 -27.02
N ASN A 230 5.01 -5.26 -27.93
CA ASN A 230 5.62 -6.53 -28.36
C ASN A 230 6.44 -7.17 -27.23
N TYR A 231 7.21 -6.38 -26.46
CA TYR A 231 7.92 -6.90 -25.29
C TYR A 231 6.94 -7.42 -24.21
N LEU A 232 5.83 -6.70 -23.93
CA LEU A 232 4.82 -7.15 -22.96
C LEU A 232 4.13 -8.44 -23.41
N LYS A 233 3.80 -8.58 -24.69
CA LYS A 233 3.26 -9.84 -25.25
C LYS A 233 4.26 -10.98 -25.08
N ASN A 234 5.55 -10.72 -25.32
CA ASN A 234 6.59 -11.73 -25.10
C ASN A 234 6.73 -12.08 -23.62
N ALA A 235 6.65 -11.10 -22.71
CA ALA A 235 6.67 -11.34 -21.27
C ALA A 235 5.52 -12.26 -20.83
N LEU A 236 4.29 -11.98 -21.31
CA LEU A 236 3.11 -12.81 -21.06
C LEU A 236 3.29 -14.23 -21.60
N ARG A 237 3.82 -14.36 -22.82
CA ARG A 237 4.05 -15.66 -23.45
C ARG A 237 5.11 -16.48 -22.69
N TYR A 238 6.27 -15.91 -22.38
CA TYR A 238 7.32 -16.59 -21.62
C TYR A 238 6.87 -17.00 -20.21
N TYR A 239 6.05 -16.17 -19.58
CA TYR A 239 5.48 -16.49 -18.27
C TYR A 239 4.51 -17.65 -18.34
N ALA A 240 3.59 -17.64 -19.31
CA ALA A 240 2.63 -18.69 -19.53
C ALA A 240 3.31 -20.03 -19.93
N GLU A 241 4.31 -20.00 -20.80
CA GLU A 241 5.08 -21.18 -21.20
C GLU A 241 5.78 -21.84 -20.00
N ALA A 242 6.34 -21.05 -19.09
CA ALA A 242 7.08 -21.57 -17.93
C ALA A 242 6.15 -22.02 -16.79
N LEU A 243 4.98 -21.40 -16.64
CA LEU A 243 4.08 -21.58 -15.49
C LEU A 243 2.70 -22.14 -15.90
N GLY A 244 2.66 -22.99 -16.93
CA GLY A 244 1.47 -23.77 -17.28
C GLY A 244 0.25 -22.94 -17.67
N GLY A 245 0.42 -21.84 -18.38
CA GLY A 245 -0.66 -20.97 -18.85
C GLY A 245 -1.05 -19.84 -17.89
N ALA A 246 -0.28 -19.63 -16.81
CA ALA A 246 -0.51 -18.53 -15.89
C ALA A 246 -0.32 -17.15 -16.56
N VAL A 247 -1.02 -16.15 -16.06
CA VAL A 247 -0.92 -14.77 -16.54
C VAL A 247 0.14 -14.03 -15.73
N TYR A 248 0.96 -13.22 -16.37
CA TYR A 248 1.89 -12.30 -15.72
C TYR A 248 1.15 -10.99 -15.42
N PRO A 249 0.75 -10.71 -14.14
CA PRO A 249 -0.20 -9.64 -13.84
C PRO A 249 0.32 -8.25 -14.23
N GLN A 250 1.59 -7.94 -13.89
CA GLN A 250 2.20 -6.65 -14.19
C GLN A 250 2.27 -6.40 -15.71
N ALA A 251 2.65 -7.41 -16.49
CA ALA A 251 2.71 -7.29 -17.95
C ALA A 251 1.32 -7.14 -18.58
N ALA A 252 0.31 -7.84 -18.04
CA ALA A 252 -1.08 -7.71 -18.49
C ALA A 252 -1.62 -6.29 -18.19
N PHE A 253 -1.37 -5.78 -16.99
CA PHE A 253 -1.77 -4.42 -16.59
C PHE A 253 -1.16 -3.36 -17.52
N GLU A 254 0.15 -3.41 -17.74
CA GLU A 254 0.86 -2.45 -18.58
C GLU A 254 0.43 -2.51 -20.06
N LEU A 255 0.13 -3.71 -20.56
CA LEU A 255 -0.40 -3.87 -21.90
C LEU A 255 -1.83 -3.31 -22.03
N GLY A 256 -2.67 -3.54 -21.02
CA GLY A 256 -3.99 -2.93 -20.90
C GLY A 256 -3.93 -1.40 -20.92
N ARG A 257 -3.00 -0.78 -20.17
CA ARG A 257 -2.75 0.67 -20.18
C ARG A 257 -2.33 1.17 -21.57
N GLY A 258 -1.47 0.45 -22.24
CA GLY A 258 -1.05 0.76 -23.62
C GLY A 258 -2.24 0.81 -24.58
N TYR A 259 -3.07 -0.24 -24.60
CA TYR A 259 -4.27 -0.28 -25.43
C TYR A 259 -5.29 0.80 -25.05
N MET A 260 -5.49 1.06 -23.76
CA MET A 260 -6.38 2.13 -23.29
C MET A 260 -5.90 3.50 -23.81
N SER A 261 -4.60 3.78 -23.78
CA SER A 261 -4.03 5.04 -24.27
C SER A 261 -4.20 5.25 -25.78
N LEU A 262 -4.36 4.16 -26.53
CA LEU A 262 -4.66 4.16 -27.96
C LEU A 262 -6.18 4.18 -28.26
N GLY A 263 -7.04 4.18 -27.24
CA GLY A 263 -8.50 4.11 -27.40
C GLY A 263 -9.01 2.72 -27.78
N ASN A 264 -8.17 1.70 -27.78
CA ASN A 264 -8.56 0.33 -28.06
C ASN A 264 -9.14 -0.33 -26.79
N TRP A 265 -10.38 0.05 -26.48
CA TRP A 265 -11.07 -0.38 -25.26
C TRP A 265 -11.32 -1.88 -25.20
N LYS A 266 -11.50 -2.54 -26.34
CA LYS A 266 -11.73 -3.98 -26.39
C LYS A 266 -10.53 -4.75 -25.84
N ASP A 267 -9.36 -4.52 -26.41
CA ASP A 267 -8.13 -5.21 -26.01
C ASP A 267 -7.70 -4.76 -24.60
N ALA A 268 -7.81 -3.45 -24.29
CA ALA A 268 -7.53 -2.94 -22.95
C ALA A 268 -8.33 -3.69 -21.88
N THR A 269 -9.64 -3.81 -22.07
CA THR A 269 -10.55 -4.48 -21.13
C THR A 269 -10.22 -5.97 -21.00
N GLU A 270 -9.87 -6.64 -22.12
CA GLU A 270 -9.45 -8.03 -22.10
C GLU A 270 -8.24 -8.25 -21.17
N TYR A 271 -7.21 -7.41 -21.30
CA TYR A 271 -6.01 -7.57 -20.46
C TYR A 271 -6.24 -7.18 -19.00
N PHE A 272 -6.96 -6.09 -18.71
CA PHE A 272 -7.31 -5.73 -17.35
C PHE A 272 -8.13 -6.81 -16.63
N SER A 273 -9.04 -7.46 -17.34
CA SER A 273 -9.90 -8.52 -16.79
C SER A 273 -9.17 -9.82 -16.46
N LYS A 274 -7.91 -9.97 -16.87
CA LYS A 274 -7.08 -11.13 -16.53
C LYS A 274 -6.54 -11.08 -15.11
N LEU A 275 -6.51 -9.92 -14.48
CA LEU A 275 -5.97 -9.76 -13.13
C LEU A 275 -6.96 -10.28 -12.08
N GLN A 276 -6.42 -10.94 -11.03
CA GLN A 276 -7.18 -11.48 -9.90
C GLN A 276 -7.06 -10.58 -8.66
N LYS A 277 -8.03 -10.66 -7.75
CA LYS A 277 -8.16 -9.76 -6.58
C LYS A 277 -6.91 -9.65 -5.68
N LYS A 278 -6.06 -10.68 -5.65
CA LYS A 278 -4.84 -10.69 -4.81
C LYS A 278 -3.59 -10.21 -5.55
N GLU A 279 -3.70 -9.94 -6.83
CA GLU A 279 -2.55 -9.56 -7.65
C GLU A 279 -2.29 -8.05 -7.58
N PRO A 280 -1.03 -7.64 -7.79
CA PRO A 280 -0.68 -6.23 -7.90
C PRO A 280 -1.52 -5.54 -8.98
N HIS A 281 -1.86 -4.28 -8.76
CA HIS A 281 -2.66 -3.44 -9.68
C HIS A 281 -4.10 -3.93 -9.96
N TYR A 282 -4.60 -4.96 -9.24
CA TYR A 282 -5.97 -5.44 -9.48
C TYR A 282 -7.02 -4.33 -9.36
N ALA A 283 -6.93 -3.50 -8.33
CA ALA A 283 -7.94 -2.46 -8.08
C ALA A 283 -7.98 -1.42 -9.22
N GLU A 284 -6.82 -1.02 -9.72
CA GLU A 284 -6.70 -0.12 -10.87
C GLU A 284 -7.18 -0.81 -12.15
N ALA A 285 -6.78 -2.06 -12.38
CA ALA A 285 -7.22 -2.85 -13.53
C ALA A 285 -8.74 -3.02 -13.55
N ALA A 286 -9.36 -3.29 -12.40
CA ALA A 286 -10.81 -3.40 -12.27
C ALA A 286 -11.51 -2.06 -12.58
N PHE A 287 -10.98 -0.94 -12.12
CA PHE A 287 -11.48 0.39 -12.46
C PHE A 287 -11.44 0.64 -13.97
N TYR A 288 -10.28 0.40 -14.61
CA TYR A 288 -10.12 0.59 -16.05
C TYR A 288 -10.91 -0.43 -16.88
N ALA A 289 -11.06 -1.66 -16.40
CA ALA A 289 -11.93 -2.66 -17.03
C ALA A 289 -13.39 -2.20 -17.02
N SER A 290 -13.90 -1.67 -15.89
CA SER A 290 -15.25 -1.12 -15.79
C SER A 290 -15.45 0.07 -16.75
N LEU A 291 -14.47 0.95 -16.84
CA LEU A 291 -14.49 2.06 -17.81
C LEU A 291 -14.54 1.53 -19.25
N GLY A 292 -13.71 0.53 -19.56
CA GLY A 292 -13.70 -0.11 -20.87
C GLY A 292 -15.02 -0.79 -21.21
N TYR A 293 -15.62 -1.55 -20.30
CA TYR A 293 -16.96 -2.13 -20.49
C TYR A 293 -18.01 -1.03 -20.73
N THR A 294 -17.92 0.08 -20.01
CA THR A 294 -18.83 1.21 -20.23
C THR A 294 -18.68 1.82 -21.63
N LYS A 295 -17.44 2.00 -22.10
CA LYS A 295 -17.17 2.50 -23.48
C LYS A 295 -17.66 1.53 -24.56
N LEU A 296 -17.71 0.23 -24.24
CA LEU A 296 -18.23 -0.83 -25.13
C LEU A 296 -19.75 -1.05 -25.02
N GLY A 297 -20.44 -0.31 -24.14
CA GLY A 297 -21.88 -0.43 -23.92
C GLY A 297 -22.29 -1.63 -23.06
N ASP A 298 -21.36 -2.32 -22.43
CA ASP A 298 -21.65 -3.47 -21.55
C ASP A 298 -21.75 -3.02 -20.08
N TYR A 299 -22.87 -2.36 -19.78
CA TYR A 299 -23.07 -1.79 -18.42
C TYR A 299 -23.25 -2.85 -17.34
N GLY A 300 -23.69 -4.05 -17.72
CA GLY A 300 -23.81 -5.20 -16.79
C GLY A 300 -22.45 -5.61 -16.24
N ARG A 301 -21.48 -5.88 -17.13
CA ARG A 301 -20.10 -6.21 -16.71
C ARG A 301 -19.41 -5.01 -16.06
N ALA A 302 -19.67 -3.79 -16.53
CA ALA A 302 -19.14 -2.58 -15.91
C ALA A 302 -19.54 -2.46 -14.43
N LEU A 303 -20.83 -2.64 -14.12
CA LEU A 303 -21.34 -2.64 -12.72
C LEU A 303 -20.79 -3.79 -11.91
N ALA A 304 -20.80 -5.01 -12.44
CA ALA A 304 -20.26 -6.18 -11.76
C ALA A 304 -18.79 -6.02 -11.36
N THR A 305 -18.05 -5.18 -12.11
CA THR A 305 -16.63 -4.90 -11.85
C THR A 305 -16.43 -3.73 -10.87
N VAL A 306 -17.14 -2.59 -11.03
CA VAL A 306 -16.88 -1.38 -10.23
C VAL A 306 -17.57 -1.40 -8.87
N VAL A 307 -18.73 -2.05 -8.72
CA VAL A 307 -19.47 -2.05 -7.46
C VAL A 307 -18.71 -2.74 -6.33
N PRO A 308 -18.12 -3.94 -6.50
CA PRO A 308 -17.28 -4.53 -5.46
C PRO A 308 -16.05 -3.67 -5.13
N LEU A 309 -15.50 -2.99 -6.13
CA LEU A 309 -14.34 -2.12 -5.96
C LEU A 309 -14.60 -0.94 -5.02
N SER A 310 -15.84 -0.44 -4.93
CA SER A 310 -16.20 0.68 -4.05
C SER A 310 -15.96 0.40 -2.56
N SER A 311 -15.97 -0.87 -2.15
CA SER A 311 -15.64 -1.30 -0.78
C SER A 311 -14.13 -1.44 -0.56
N ASP A 312 -13.42 -1.92 -1.58
CA ASP A 312 -11.97 -2.14 -1.49
C ASP A 312 -11.19 -0.82 -1.68
N LEU A 313 -11.71 0.08 -2.51
CA LEU A 313 -11.11 1.34 -2.92
C LEU A 313 -12.15 2.48 -2.86
N PRO A 314 -12.50 2.99 -1.65
CA PRO A 314 -13.55 3.99 -1.45
C PRO A 314 -13.08 5.40 -1.86
N LEU A 315 -12.80 5.58 -3.15
CA LEU A 315 -12.37 6.84 -3.74
C LEU A 315 -13.52 7.53 -4.48
N ILE A 316 -13.46 8.87 -4.54
CA ILE A 316 -14.45 9.71 -5.23
C ILE A 316 -14.63 9.25 -6.69
N GLY A 317 -13.53 8.97 -7.39
CA GLY A 317 -13.55 8.50 -8.78
C GLY A 317 -14.27 7.17 -8.94
N VAL A 318 -14.12 6.24 -7.98
CA VAL A 318 -14.81 4.93 -8.00
C VAL A 318 -16.30 5.10 -7.75
N TYR A 319 -16.69 5.87 -6.71
CA TYR A 319 -18.09 6.15 -6.42
C TYR A 319 -18.79 6.90 -7.57
N ASN A 320 -18.15 7.94 -8.13
CA ASN A 320 -18.69 8.68 -9.26
C ASN A 320 -18.93 7.76 -10.47
N ASN A 321 -17.94 6.93 -10.83
CA ASN A 321 -18.05 6.05 -11.99
C ASN A 321 -19.07 4.93 -11.74
N ALA A 322 -19.13 4.35 -10.55
CA ALA A 322 -20.14 3.35 -10.19
C ALA A 322 -21.55 3.93 -10.33
N GLY A 323 -21.78 5.14 -9.82
CA GLY A 323 -23.05 5.83 -9.97
C GLY A 323 -23.39 6.18 -11.41
N ALA A 324 -22.42 6.68 -12.18
CA ALA A 324 -22.62 7.02 -13.60
C ALA A 324 -22.98 5.77 -14.44
N VAL A 325 -22.27 4.65 -14.21
CA VAL A 325 -22.57 3.38 -14.90
C VAL A 325 -23.96 2.87 -14.51
N ALA A 326 -24.35 2.97 -13.22
CA ALA A 326 -25.69 2.56 -12.78
C ALA A 326 -26.79 3.43 -13.41
N VAL A 327 -26.59 4.74 -13.56
CA VAL A 327 -27.52 5.62 -14.32
C VAL A 327 -27.62 5.18 -15.77
N GLN A 328 -26.50 4.86 -16.41
CA GLN A 328 -26.49 4.44 -17.81
C GLN A 328 -27.20 3.10 -17.99
N ALA A 329 -26.94 2.14 -17.10
CA ALA A 329 -27.65 0.87 -17.09
C ALA A 329 -29.17 1.04 -16.87
N ALA A 330 -29.57 1.97 -15.98
CA ALA A 330 -30.98 2.29 -15.74
C ALA A 330 -31.67 2.90 -16.97
N ARG A 331 -30.98 3.74 -17.73
CA ARG A 331 -31.52 4.37 -18.96
C ARG A 331 -31.85 3.34 -20.04
N GLU A 332 -31.06 2.28 -20.13
CA GLU A 332 -31.26 1.24 -21.14
C GLU A 332 -32.19 0.10 -20.68
N ASN A 333 -32.50 0.06 -19.39
CA ASN A 333 -33.32 -1.00 -18.84
C ASN A 333 -34.82 -0.74 -19.10
N LYS A 334 -35.49 -1.73 -19.69
CA LYS A 334 -36.92 -1.66 -19.99
C LYS A 334 -37.81 -2.09 -18.82
N ASN A 335 -37.25 -2.75 -17.80
CA ASN A 335 -37.98 -3.16 -16.61
C ASN A 335 -37.98 -2.02 -15.59
N ASP A 336 -39.15 -1.51 -15.25
CA ASP A 336 -39.31 -0.36 -14.34
C ASP A 336 -38.80 -0.62 -12.92
N ALA A 337 -39.01 -1.83 -12.40
CA ALA A 337 -38.52 -2.19 -11.07
C ALA A 337 -36.98 -2.22 -11.04
N GLU A 338 -36.37 -2.81 -12.04
CA GLU A 338 -34.91 -2.87 -12.14
C GLU A 338 -34.31 -1.48 -12.43
N ARG A 339 -34.95 -0.68 -13.28
CA ARG A 339 -34.57 0.72 -13.50
C ARG A 339 -34.57 1.51 -12.20
N THR A 340 -35.64 1.38 -11.40
CA THR A 340 -35.73 2.05 -10.10
C THR A 340 -34.64 1.56 -9.14
N ARG A 341 -34.35 0.28 -9.08
CA ARG A 341 -33.28 -0.29 -8.27
C ARG A 341 -31.93 0.30 -8.66
N LEU A 342 -31.61 0.35 -9.96
CA LEU A 342 -30.37 0.91 -10.48
C LEU A 342 -30.23 2.41 -10.19
N LEU A 343 -31.32 3.19 -10.30
CA LEU A 343 -31.32 4.61 -9.96
C LEU A 343 -31.11 4.85 -8.45
N ASN A 344 -31.70 4.02 -7.60
CA ASN A 344 -31.45 4.10 -6.15
C ASN A 344 -29.98 3.80 -5.84
N GLN A 345 -29.42 2.74 -6.41
CA GLN A 345 -28.00 2.40 -6.28
C GLN A 345 -27.09 3.52 -6.80
N ALA A 346 -27.42 4.12 -7.96
CA ALA A 346 -26.69 5.26 -8.50
C ALA A 346 -26.72 6.46 -7.53
N THR A 347 -27.90 6.75 -6.96
CA THR A 347 -28.07 7.85 -6.03
C THR A 347 -27.24 7.66 -4.75
N GLU A 348 -27.13 6.43 -4.24
CA GLU A 348 -26.29 6.11 -3.07
C GLU A 348 -24.81 6.35 -3.36
N PHE A 349 -24.28 5.84 -4.46
CA PHE A 349 -22.88 6.04 -4.84
C PHE A 349 -22.57 7.52 -5.10
N LEU A 350 -23.41 8.21 -5.86
CA LEU A 350 -23.20 9.63 -6.20
C LEU A 350 -23.35 10.54 -5.00
N LYS A 351 -24.22 10.20 -4.05
CA LYS A 351 -24.31 10.89 -2.76
C LYS A 351 -23.01 10.74 -1.98
N SER A 352 -22.48 9.52 -1.86
CA SER A 352 -21.19 9.26 -1.17
C SER A 352 -20.04 10.05 -1.82
N ALA A 353 -20.02 10.13 -3.15
CA ALA A 353 -19.05 10.94 -3.88
C ALA A 353 -19.22 12.43 -3.60
N ALA A 354 -20.46 12.96 -3.61
CA ALA A 354 -20.77 14.38 -3.38
C ALA A 354 -20.46 14.79 -1.92
N ASP A 355 -20.78 13.94 -0.95
CA ASP A 355 -20.46 14.17 0.46
C ASP A 355 -18.93 14.25 0.68
N SER A 356 -18.15 13.47 -0.08
CA SER A 356 -16.68 13.46 -0.03
C SER A 356 -16.03 14.59 -0.85
N ALA A 357 -16.73 15.12 -1.86
CA ALA A 357 -16.24 16.18 -2.76
C ALA A 357 -17.33 17.23 -3.02
N PRO A 358 -17.67 18.08 -2.02
CA PRO A 358 -18.81 19.00 -2.10
C PRO A 358 -18.67 20.12 -3.15
N ASN A 359 -17.50 20.26 -3.77
CA ASN A 359 -17.24 21.27 -4.80
C ASN A 359 -16.92 20.65 -6.18
N ASP A 360 -17.08 19.32 -6.36
CA ASP A 360 -16.78 18.66 -7.62
C ASP A 360 -17.95 18.73 -8.61
N PRO A 361 -17.89 19.56 -9.66
CA PRO A 361 -18.99 19.76 -10.59
C PRO A 361 -19.33 18.50 -11.39
N MET A 362 -18.38 17.59 -11.60
CA MET A 362 -18.61 16.33 -12.30
C MET A 362 -19.52 15.41 -11.48
N VAL A 363 -19.22 15.27 -10.20
CA VAL A 363 -20.01 14.47 -9.25
C VAL A 363 -21.41 15.03 -9.10
N HIS A 364 -21.52 16.34 -8.87
CA HIS A 364 -22.82 17.03 -8.71
C HIS A 364 -23.68 16.94 -9.97
N PHE A 365 -23.09 17.00 -11.16
CA PHE A 365 -23.84 16.80 -12.41
C PHE A 365 -24.46 15.40 -12.47
N ASN A 366 -23.68 14.36 -12.25
CA ASN A 366 -24.17 12.98 -12.29
C ASN A 366 -25.20 12.72 -11.19
N TYR A 367 -24.97 13.25 -9.98
CA TYR A 367 -25.91 13.12 -8.86
C TYR A 367 -27.23 13.83 -9.15
N GLY A 368 -27.17 15.07 -9.63
CA GLY A 368 -28.36 15.82 -10.07
C GLY A 368 -29.14 15.09 -11.15
N TYR A 369 -28.42 14.44 -12.10
CA TYR A 369 -29.09 13.69 -13.16
C TYR A 369 -29.72 12.39 -12.66
N ALA A 370 -29.09 11.66 -11.74
CA ALA A 370 -29.70 10.49 -11.11
C ALA A 370 -30.98 10.84 -10.34
N LEU A 371 -30.95 11.95 -9.57
CA LEU A 371 -32.10 12.47 -8.86
C LEU A 371 -33.20 12.92 -9.82
N PHE A 372 -32.83 13.58 -10.91
CA PHE A 372 -33.76 14.00 -11.95
C PHE A 372 -34.52 12.82 -12.58
N LEU A 373 -33.80 11.74 -12.95
CA LEU A 373 -34.40 10.52 -13.47
C LEU A 373 -35.26 9.78 -12.44
N SER A 374 -34.97 9.99 -11.15
CA SER A 374 -35.76 9.43 -10.03
C SER A 374 -36.98 10.32 -9.67
N GLY A 375 -37.23 11.41 -10.40
CA GLY A 375 -38.32 12.34 -10.12
C GLY A 375 -38.12 13.25 -8.91
N LYS A 376 -36.95 13.27 -8.31
CA LYS A 376 -36.57 14.10 -7.14
C LYS A 376 -36.11 15.49 -7.63
N PHE A 377 -36.99 16.25 -8.27
CA PHE A 377 -36.63 17.48 -9.00
C PHE A 377 -36.10 18.60 -8.10
N ALA A 378 -36.59 18.73 -6.87
CA ALA A 378 -36.09 19.73 -5.94
C ALA A 378 -34.62 19.49 -5.60
N ASP A 379 -34.29 18.25 -5.22
CA ASP A 379 -32.92 17.83 -4.88
C ASP A 379 -32.02 17.92 -6.12
N ALA A 380 -32.51 17.50 -7.30
CA ALA A 380 -31.77 17.61 -8.55
C ALA A 380 -31.38 19.07 -8.87
N ALA A 381 -32.30 20.00 -8.68
CA ALA A 381 -32.03 21.44 -8.90
C ALA A 381 -30.92 21.94 -7.98
N GLU A 382 -30.89 21.53 -6.72
CA GLU A 382 -29.81 21.92 -5.80
C GLU A 382 -28.45 21.35 -6.23
N GLN A 383 -28.42 20.14 -6.80
CA GLN A 383 -27.16 19.54 -7.30
C GLN A 383 -26.64 20.23 -8.58
N PHE A 384 -27.49 20.78 -9.42
CA PHE A 384 -27.05 21.51 -10.62
C PHE A 384 -26.49 22.90 -10.33
N ARG A 385 -26.78 23.51 -9.17
CA ARG A 385 -26.27 24.85 -8.81
C ARG A 385 -24.73 24.92 -8.79
N PRO A 386 -24.00 24.07 -8.06
CA PRO A 386 -22.54 24.09 -8.09
C PRO A 386 -21.98 23.85 -9.49
N VAL A 387 -22.66 23.07 -10.33
CA VAL A 387 -22.22 22.78 -11.71
C VAL A 387 -22.24 24.04 -12.55
N ILE A 388 -23.39 24.76 -12.59
CA ILE A 388 -23.54 26.02 -13.37
C ILE A 388 -22.71 27.17 -12.78
N THR A 389 -22.38 27.12 -11.49
CA THR A 389 -21.48 28.08 -10.85
C THR A 389 -20.03 27.85 -11.29
N ALA A 390 -19.62 26.59 -11.39
CA ALA A 390 -18.27 26.21 -11.82
C ALA A 390 -18.07 26.44 -13.33
N ASP A 391 -19.07 26.13 -14.14
CA ASP A 391 -19.07 26.38 -15.58
C ASP A 391 -20.38 27.02 -16.04
N GLN A 392 -20.34 28.34 -16.23
CA GLN A 392 -21.49 29.14 -16.69
C GLN A 392 -21.86 28.87 -18.15
N ARG A 393 -21.16 28.00 -18.86
CA ARG A 393 -21.46 27.63 -20.26
C ARG A 393 -21.93 26.18 -20.39
N ASP A 394 -22.19 25.51 -19.28
CA ASP A 394 -22.66 24.12 -19.26
C ASP A 394 -24.14 24.04 -19.66
N GLY A 395 -24.40 24.00 -20.96
CA GLY A 395 -25.77 23.92 -21.50
C GLY A 395 -26.55 22.70 -21.05
N GLN A 396 -25.87 21.55 -20.79
CA GLN A 396 -26.52 20.33 -20.29
C GLN A 396 -27.04 20.53 -18.86
N ALA A 397 -26.21 21.11 -18.00
CA ALA A 397 -26.59 21.41 -16.62
C ALA A 397 -27.72 22.41 -16.57
N TYR A 398 -27.67 23.49 -17.37
CA TYR A 398 -28.75 24.47 -17.45
C TYR A 398 -30.07 23.86 -17.93
N PHE A 399 -30.06 22.99 -18.93
CA PHE A 399 -31.25 22.31 -19.41
C PHE A 399 -31.91 21.48 -18.30
N LEU A 400 -31.15 20.61 -17.65
CA LEU A 400 -31.66 19.77 -16.58
C LEU A 400 -32.09 20.58 -15.36
N PHE A 401 -31.38 21.66 -15.03
CA PHE A 401 -31.76 22.62 -13.99
C PHE A 401 -33.08 23.31 -14.31
N ALA A 402 -33.25 23.83 -15.54
CA ALA A 402 -34.49 24.47 -15.99
C ALA A 402 -35.68 23.50 -15.90
N LYS A 403 -35.55 22.27 -16.40
CA LYS A 403 -36.62 21.27 -16.34
C LYS A 403 -36.92 20.84 -14.88
N SER A 404 -35.92 20.79 -14.01
CA SER A 404 -36.11 20.54 -12.57
C SER A 404 -36.89 21.67 -11.92
N LEU A 405 -36.54 22.95 -12.19
CA LEU A 405 -37.22 24.13 -11.67
C LEU A 405 -38.67 24.20 -12.16
N MET A 406 -38.91 23.89 -13.42
CA MET A 406 -40.25 23.83 -14.00
C MET A 406 -41.13 22.80 -13.28
N LYS A 407 -40.61 21.62 -13.01
CA LYS A 407 -41.34 20.54 -12.30
C LYS A 407 -41.70 20.89 -10.85
N ILE A 408 -40.94 21.76 -10.20
CA ILE A 408 -41.26 22.25 -8.83
C ILE A 408 -41.97 23.62 -8.81
N GLY A 409 -42.46 24.09 -9.97
CA GLY A 409 -43.28 25.30 -10.08
C GLY A 409 -42.52 26.64 -10.01
N LYS A 410 -41.17 26.63 -10.07
CA LYS A 410 -40.34 27.85 -10.10
C LYS A 410 -40.21 28.39 -11.53
N THR A 411 -41.29 28.81 -12.12
CA THR A 411 -41.42 29.12 -13.57
C THR A 411 -40.49 30.23 -14.05
N GLU A 412 -40.34 31.32 -13.31
CA GLU A 412 -39.46 32.43 -13.68
C GLU A 412 -37.99 32.01 -13.72
N ALA A 413 -37.53 31.36 -12.66
CA ALA A 413 -36.17 30.84 -12.60
C ALA A 413 -35.92 29.73 -13.64
N ALA A 414 -36.94 28.93 -13.94
CA ALA A 414 -36.88 27.91 -14.99
C ALA A 414 -36.68 28.54 -16.37
N ALA A 415 -37.43 29.62 -16.69
CA ALA A 415 -37.31 30.33 -17.96
C ALA A 415 -35.91 30.94 -18.13
N ALA A 416 -35.39 31.60 -17.09
CA ALA A 416 -34.04 32.17 -17.13
C ALA A 416 -32.95 31.08 -17.35
N ALA A 417 -33.09 29.91 -16.71
CA ALA A 417 -32.17 28.79 -16.91
C ALA A 417 -32.31 28.14 -18.31
N ASP A 418 -33.55 28.10 -18.84
CA ASP A 418 -33.83 27.55 -20.18
C ASP A 418 -33.22 28.41 -21.29
N ASP A 419 -33.23 29.74 -21.12
CA ASP A 419 -32.57 30.68 -22.03
C ASP A 419 -31.05 30.43 -22.09
N GLN A 420 -30.41 30.14 -20.95
CA GLN A 420 -29.01 29.77 -20.93
C GLN A 420 -28.79 28.39 -21.59
N ALA A 421 -29.66 27.42 -21.32
CA ALA A 421 -29.60 26.12 -21.98
C ALA A 421 -29.66 26.23 -23.50
N ARG A 422 -30.62 27.05 -24.00
CA ARG A 422 -30.78 27.33 -25.44
C ARG A 422 -29.50 27.94 -26.03
N ARG A 423 -28.92 28.89 -25.30
CA ARG A 423 -27.71 29.60 -25.72
C ARG A 423 -26.51 28.67 -25.86
N TYR A 424 -26.31 27.75 -24.91
CA TYR A 424 -25.11 26.94 -24.86
C TYR A 424 -25.25 25.55 -25.48
N LEU A 425 -26.44 24.96 -25.56
CA LEU A 425 -26.69 23.72 -26.34
C LEU A 425 -26.81 24.00 -27.84
N GLN A 426 -27.12 25.24 -28.23
CA GLN A 426 -27.24 25.66 -29.64
C GLN A 426 -28.13 24.72 -30.46
N SER A 427 -27.61 24.10 -31.51
CA SER A 427 -28.36 23.20 -32.40
C SER A 427 -28.90 21.94 -31.68
N ALA A 428 -28.31 21.50 -30.60
CA ALA A 428 -28.77 20.34 -29.83
C ALA A 428 -30.04 20.65 -29.00
N TYR A 429 -30.29 21.94 -28.63
CA TYR A 429 -31.40 22.32 -27.78
C TYR A 429 -32.78 21.90 -28.36
N ALA A 430 -33.05 22.19 -29.62
CA ALA A 430 -34.32 21.86 -30.25
C ALA A 430 -34.65 20.35 -30.21
N LYS A 431 -33.63 19.52 -30.40
CA LYS A 431 -33.76 18.08 -30.28
C LYS A 431 -34.09 17.66 -28.85
N TRP A 432 -33.35 18.20 -27.86
CA TRP A 432 -33.55 17.86 -26.45
C TRP A 432 -34.90 18.33 -25.93
N GLU A 433 -35.37 19.49 -26.37
CA GLU A 433 -36.70 20.02 -26.03
C GLU A 433 -37.81 19.15 -26.60
N THR A 434 -37.66 18.71 -27.85
CA THR A 434 -38.62 17.80 -28.49
C THR A 434 -38.69 16.45 -27.78
N GLU A 435 -37.54 15.89 -27.41
CA GLU A 435 -37.46 14.65 -26.63
C GLU A 435 -38.11 14.80 -25.26
N TRP A 436 -37.83 15.91 -24.58
CA TRP A 436 -38.42 16.25 -23.28
C TRP A 436 -39.94 16.37 -23.33
N GLN A 437 -40.47 17.09 -24.30
CA GLN A 437 -41.92 17.24 -24.45
C GLN A 437 -42.60 15.90 -24.73
N LYS A 438 -41.96 15.02 -25.45
CA LYS A 438 -42.49 13.71 -25.82
C LYS A 438 -42.43 12.67 -24.68
N SER A 439 -41.35 12.61 -23.94
CA SER A 439 -41.06 11.50 -22.99
C SER A 439 -40.64 11.97 -21.61
N GLN A 440 -40.56 13.27 -21.34
CA GLN A 440 -40.03 13.87 -20.10
C GLN A 440 -38.59 13.43 -19.77
N THR A 441 -37.87 12.99 -20.79
CA THR A 441 -36.45 12.61 -20.73
C THR A 441 -35.72 13.11 -21.96
N THR A 442 -34.39 13.06 -21.94
CA THR A 442 -33.57 13.31 -23.13
C THR A 442 -32.42 12.29 -23.19
N ASN A 443 -32.18 11.75 -24.37
CA ASN A 443 -31.09 10.77 -24.60
C ASN A 443 -29.73 11.47 -24.82
N GLY A 444 -29.73 12.79 -25.01
CA GLY A 444 -28.50 13.55 -25.31
C GLY A 444 -27.57 13.77 -24.10
N VAL A 445 -28.05 13.55 -22.86
CA VAL A 445 -27.25 13.78 -21.65
C VAL A 445 -26.07 12.82 -21.59
N THR A 446 -24.87 13.40 -21.46
CA THR A 446 -23.61 12.65 -21.30
C THR A 446 -23.19 12.65 -19.84
N LEU A 447 -23.09 11.47 -19.25
CA LEU A 447 -22.56 11.29 -17.90
C LEU A 447 -21.07 11.59 -17.86
N ARG A 448 -20.62 12.13 -16.74
CA ARG A 448 -19.24 12.58 -16.53
C ARG A 448 -18.48 11.53 -15.72
N MET A 449 -17.56 10.83 -16.36
CA MET A 449 -16.77 9.79 -15.74
C MET A 449 -15.32 10.23 -15.56
N ARG A 450 -14.68 9.71 -14.52
CA ARG A 450 -13.24 9.81 -14.36
C ARG A 450 -12.58 8.79 -15.28
N ASP A 451 -11.73 9.26 -16.17
CA ASP A 451 -10.97 8.38 -17.08
C ASP A 451 -9.72 7.79 -16.42
N VAL A 452 -9.26 8.40 -15.32
CA VAL A 452 -8.08 7.98 -14.57
C VAL A 452 -8.37 8.05 -13.07
N LEU A 453 -7.87 7.06 -12.32
CA LEU A 453 -7.81 7.16 -10.86
C LEU A 453 -6.75 8.18 -10.43
N ASN A 454 -7.03 8.91 -9.36
CA ASN A 454 -6.01 9.72 -8.72
C ASN A 454 -5.01 8.79 -8.02
N ARG A 455 -3.83 8.65 -8.61
CA ARG A 455 -2.78 7.75 -8.10
C ARG A 455 -2.35 8.11 -6.69
N GLU A 456 -2.22 9.40 -6.38
CA GLU A 456 -1.84 9.85 -5.05
C GLU A 456 -2.88 9.42 -3.99
N GLU A 457 -4.17 9.49 -4.31
CA GLU A 457 -5.24 9.00 -3.41
C GLU A 457 -5.16 7.48 -3.24
N VAL A 458 -4.93 6.72 -4.32
CA VAL A 458 -4.76 5.26 -4.27
C VAL A 458 -3.59 4.88 -3.36
N PHE A 459 -2.43 5.51 -3.53
CA PHE A 459 -1.24 5.23 -2.74
C PHE A 459 -1.40 5.63 -1.28
N ASN A 460 -2.00 6.79 -1.00
CA ASN A 460 -2.25 7.21 0.38
C ASN A 460 -3.20 6.25 1.10
N LEU A 461 -4.22 5.74 0.40
CA LEU A 461 -5.15 4.76 0.94
C LEU A 461 -4.47 3.42 1.22
N ASP A 462 -3.67 2.90 0.27
CA ASP A 462 -2.94 1.64 0.43
C ASP A 462 -1.90 1.74 1.54
N ARG A 463 -1.13 2.82 1.56
CA ARG A 463 -0.17 3.11 2.62
C ARG A 463 -0.85 3.23 4.00
N GLY A 464 -1.99 3.92 4.08
CA GLY A 464 -2.77 4.01 5.32
C GLY A 464 -3.25 2.64 5.81
N LYS A 465 -3.75 1.80 4.91
CA LYS A 465 -4.16 0.42 5.23
C LYS A 465 -2.99 -0.42 5.74
N ARG A 466 -1.83 -0.35 5.10
CA ARG A 466 -0.62 -1.08 5.51
C ARG A 466 -0.12 -0.62 6.87
N LEU A 467 -0.02 0.70 7.09
CA LEU A 467 0.38 1.25 8.39
C LEU A 467 -0.58 0.83 9.51
N THR A 468 -1.89 0.83 9.26
CA THR A 468 -2.89 0.43 10.25
C THR A 468 -2.85 -1.08 10.51
N ALA A 469 -2.63 -1.90 9.47
CA ALA A 469 -2.49 -3.34 9.60
C ALA A 469 -1.24 -3.72 10.42
N GLU A 470 -0.13 -3.01 10.23
CA GLU A 470 1.11 -3.25 10.98
C GLU A 470 0.99 -2.84 12.45
N VAL A 471 0.23 -1.78 12.76
CA VAL A 471 -0.03 -1.35 14.16
C VAL A 471 -0.96 -2.34 14.87
N ASN A 472 -1.87 -2.99 14.16
CA ASN A 472 -2.92 -3.84 14.74
C ASN A 472 -2.68 -5.35 14.59
N SER A 473 -1.66 -5.79 13.86
CA SER A 473 -1.32 -7.21 13.71
C SER A 473 0.05 -7.50 14.30
N PRO A 474 0.20 -8.58 15.10
CA PRO A 474 1.49 -9.23 15.23
C PRO A 474 2.00 -9.49 13.81
N SER A 475 3.22 -9.14 13.49
CA SER A 475 3.73 -9.38 12.14
C SER A 475 3.53 -10.87 11.83
N SER A 476 3.06 -11.22 10.64
CA SER A 476 2.91 -12.64 10.27
C SER A 476 4.21 -13.41 10.49
N ALA A 477 5.36 -12.77 10.32
CA ALA A 477 6.68 -13.30 10.64
C ALA A 477 6.86 -13.57 12.13
N THR A 478 6.41 -12.69 13.03
CA THR A 478 6.46 -12.92 14.48
C THR A 478 5.58 -14.10 14.87
N GLN A 479 4.40 -14.19 14.26
CA GLN A 479 3.47 -15.30 14.51
C GLN A 479 4.02 -16.63 14.01
N ASP A 480 4.64 -16.67 12.82
CA ASP A 480 5.29 -17.86 12.28
C ASP A 480 6.46 -18.33 13.16
N LEU A 481 7.28 -17.39 13.65
CA LEU A 481 8.36 -17.67 14.58
C LEU A 481 7.85 -18.20 15.93
N LEU A 482 6.76 -17.62 16.43
CA LEU A 482 6.13 -18.04 17.69
C LEU A 482 5.51 -19.44 17.56
N ILE A 483 4.85 -19.75 16.46
CA ILE A 483 4.33 -21.08 16.14
C ILE A 483 5.50 -22.08 16.10
N LYS A 484 6.55 -21.77 15.33
CA LYS A 484 7.74 -22.62 15.24
C LYS A 484 8.39 -22.86 16.60
N ALA A 485 8.54 -21.81 17.42
CA ALA A 485 9.08 -21.93 18.77
C ALA A 485 8.19 -22.81 19.67
N ARG A 486 6.87 -22.70 19.54
CA ARG A 486 5.91 -23.52 20.26
C ARG A 486 6.02 -25.00 19.86
N ASP A 487 6.11 -25.29 18.56
CA ASP A 487 6.29 -26.64 18.02
C ASP A 487 7.61 -27.26 18.49
N LEU A 488 8.71 -26.51 18.47
CA LEU A 488 10.01 -26.93 18.99
C LEU A 488 9.94 -27.22 20.51
N TYR A 489 9.27 -26.37 21.28
CA TYR A 489 9.05 -26.57 22.70
C TYR A 489 8.23 -27.84 22.98
N GLN A 490 7.16 -28.08 22.23
CA GLN A 490 6.34 -29.31 22.36
C GLN A 490 7.14 -30.57 21.99
N ALA A 491 8.06 -30.47 21.02
CA ALA A 491 8.98 -31.52 20.62
C ALA A 491 10.15 -31.73 21.61
N GLY A 492 10.26 -30.94 22.68
CA GLY A 492 11.36 -31.01 23.63
C GLY A 492 12.70 -30.44 23.12
N ARG A 493 12.69 -29.70 22.02
CA ARG A 493 13.85 -29.09 21.36
C ARG A 493 14.11 -27.67 21.86
N ASP A 494 14.35 -27.55 23.18
CA ASP A 494 14.46 -26.26 23.88
C ASP A 494 15.59 -25.36 23.39
N GLU A 495 16.73 -25.96 23.05
CA GLU A 495 17.88 -25.22 22.52
C GLU A 495 17.62 -24.57 21.17
N GLU A 496 16.68 -25.09 20.41
CA GLU A 496 16.27 -24.55 19.13
C GLU A 496 15.07 -23.59 19.26
N ALA A 497 14.24 -23.77 20.28
CA ALA A 497 13.08 -22.90 20.55
C ALA A 497 13.51 -21.53 21.07
N LEU A 498 14.50 -21.45 21.98
CA LEU A 498 14.95 -20.19 22.57
C LEU A 498 15.47 -19.16 21.55
N PRO A 499 16.30 -19.51 20.53
CA PRO A 499 16.67 -18.59 19.48
C PRO A 499 15.47 -18.03 18.69
N GLU A 500 14.45 -18.86 18.41
CA GLU A 500 13.26 -18.40 17.72
C GLU A 500 12.45 -17.41 18.60
N LEU A 501 12.31 -17.69 19.90
CA LEU A 501 11.69 -16.76 20.85
C LEU A 501 12.48 -15.46 20.99
N HIS A 502 13.80 -15.54 20.98
CA HIS A 502 14.64 -14.34 20.98
C HIS A 502 14.38 -13.49 19.74
N ARG A 503 14.21 -14.10 18.56
CA ARG A 503 13.80 -13.38 17.34
C ARG A 503 12.43 -12.73 17.49
N VAL A 504 11.45 -13.44 18.10
CA VAL A 504 10.13 -12.87 18.38
C VAL A 504 10.24 -11.60 19.20
N VAL A 505 10.96 -11.63 20.34
CA VAL A 505 11.07 -10.45 21.22
C VAL A 505 11.97 -9.35 20.64
N MET A 506 12.85 -9.65 19.72
CA MET A 506 13.60 -8.64 18.97
C MET A 506 12.69 -7.88 17.97
N ILE A 507 11.69 -8.54 17.38
CA ILE A 507 10.73 -7.94 16.46
C ILE A 507 9.60 -7.26 17.25
N GLU A 508 9.08 -7.95 18.26
CA GLU A 508 8.00 -7.50 19.15
C GLU A 508 8.43 -7.56 20.62
N PRO A 509 9.13 -6.54 21.13
CA PRO A 509 9.60 -6.51 22.51
C PRO A 509 8.49 -6.61 23.57
N THR A 510 7.24 -6.36 23.16
CA THR A 510 6.05 -6.41 24.02
C THR A 510 5.31 -7.74 23.96
N ASN A 511 5.82 -8.73 23.22
CA ASN A 511 5.15 -10.02 23.04
C ASN A 511 5.19 -10.87 24.31
N ALA A 512 4.17 -10.74 25.13
CA ALA A 512 4.06 -11.43 26.44
C ALA A 512 4.09 -12.95 26.32
N GLU A 513 3.55 -13.52 25.22
CA GLU A 513 3.53 -14.97 25.00
C GLU A 513 4.94 -15.54 24.76
N ALA A 514 5.78 -14.80 24.04
CA ALA A 514 7.18 -15.22 23.82
C ALA A 514 7.95 -15.27 25.15
N TYR A 515 7.75 -14.30 26.03
CA TYR A 515 8.35 -14.32 27.36
C TYR A 515 7.78 -15.44 28.25
N LEU A 516 6.47 -15.71 28.20
CA LEU A 516 5.88 -16.84 28.91
C LEU A 516 6.50 -18.16 28.47
N LEU A 517 6.63 -18.38 27.15
CA LEU A 517 7.20 -19.62 26.62
C LEU A 517 8.69 -19.74 26.95
N SER A 518 9.45 -18.62 26.90
CA SER A 518 10.84 -18.57 27.36
C SER A 518 10.94 -18.95 28.85
N GLY A 519 10.04 -18.45 29.69
CA GLY A 519 9.98 -18.81 31.10
C GLY A 519 9.71 -20.30 31.33
N ARG A 520 8.80 -20.91 30.57
CA ARG A 520 8.53 -22.36 30.61
C ARG A 520 9.73 -23.19 30.19
N ILE A 521 10.43 -22.78 29.13
CA ILE A 521 11.65 -23.48 28.67
C ILE A 521 12.74 -23.40 29.73
N ASN A 522 13.00 -22.22 30.31
CA ASN A 522 14.03 -22.06 31.34
C ASN A 522 13.71 -22.87 32.62
N LEU A 523 12.42 -23.00 32.99
CA LEU A 523 12.02 -23.91 34.07
C LEU A 523 12.37 -25.36 33.75
N ARG A 524 12.06 -25.84 32.55
CA ARG A 524 12.39 -27.21 32.12
C ARG A 524 13.89 -27.46 32.12
N ARG A 525 14.70 -26.43 31.86
CA ARG A 525 16.17 -26.45 31.92
C ARG A 525 16.72 -26.24 33.34
N SER A 526 15.85 -26.12 34.34
CA SER A 526 16.21 -25.83 35.74
C SER A 526 16.90 -24.47 35.97
N ASP A 527 16.79 -23.54 35.01
CA ASP A 527 17.27 -22.18 35.17
C ASP A 527 16.15 -21.30 35.75
N GLN A 528 16.00 -21.38 37.06
CA GLN A 528 14.93 -20.67 37.76
C GLN A 528 15.09 -19.15 37.69
N GLU A 529 16.33 -18.59 37.65
CA GLU A 529 16.52 -17.14 37.60
C GLU A 529 16.10 -16.59 36.24
N ALA A 530 16.53 -17.21 35.14
CA ALA A 530 16.08 -16.84 33.80
C ALA A 530 14.57 -17.01 33.63
N ALA A 531 14.00 -18.05 34.22
CA ALA A 531 12.54 -18.26 34.21
C ALA A 531 11.79 -17.14 34.92
N ILE A 532 12.22 -16.76 36.14
CA ILE A 532 11.61 -15.65 36.91
C ILE A 532 11.69 -14.35 36.11
N ALA A 533 12.84 -14.04 35.52
CA ALA A 533 13.02 -12.83 34.73
C ALA A 533 12.04 -12.79 33.53
N ALA A 534 11.98 -13.87 32.77
CA ALA A 534 11.09 -13.99 31.63
C ALA A 534 9.60 -13.89 32.03
N LEU A 535 9.17 -14.62 33.06
CA LEU A 535 7.79 -14.61 33.51
C LEU A 535 7.36 -13.26 34.09
N LYS A 536 8.24 -12.55 34.80
CA LYS A 536 7.97 -11.17 35.26
C LYS A 536 7.82 -10.21 34.09
N THR A 537 8.63 -10.39 33.04
CA THR A 537 8.50 -9.59 31.81
C THR A 537 7.19 -9.90 31.09
N ALA A 538 6.76 -11.19 31.06
CA ALA A 538 5.47 -11.56 30.49
C ALA A 538 4.31 -10.84 31.20
N ILE A 539 4.30 -10.84 32.54
CA ILE A 539 3.29 -10.13 33.34
C ILE A 539 3.36 -8.60 33.18
N PHE A 540 4.55 -8.06 32.98
CA PHE A 540 4.71 -6.63 32.75
C PHE A 540 3.98 -6.19 31.46
N TRP A 541 4.06 -6.99 30.40
CA TRP A 541 3.40 -6.70 29.13
C TRP A 541 1.93 -7.12 29.11
N ASP A 542 1.59 -8.26 29.73
CA ASP A 542 0.22 -8.71 29.91
C ASP A 542 -0.05 -9.06 31.40
N PRO A 543 -0.54 -8.09 32.18
CA PRO A 543 -0.87 -8.31 33.60
C PRO A 543 -1.94 -9.36 33.85
N LYS A 544 -2.73 -9.75 32.83
CA LYS A 544 -3.77 -10.78 32.92
C LYS A 544 -3.30 -12.18 32.53
N MET A 545 -2.03 -12.35 32.26
CA MET A 545 -1.47 -13.65 31.87
C MET A 545 -1.40 -14.62 33.07
N ILE A 546 -2.51 -15.30 33.32
CA ILE A 546 -2.71 -16.17 34.50
C ILE A 546 -1.61 -17.24 34.63
N ASP A 547 -1.20 -17.85 33.52
CA ASP A 547 -0.16 -18.90 33.52
C ASP A 547 1.18 -18.40 34.07
N ALA A 548 1.56 -17.15 33.75
CA ALA A 548 2.80 -16.57 34.27
C ALA A 548 2.71 -16.32 35.78
N HIS A 549 1.56 -15.88 36.28
CA HIS A 549 1.34 -15.74 37.73
C HIS A 549 1.39 -17.10 38.45
N ILE A 550 0.76 -18.12 37.89
CA ILE A 550 0.77 -19.48 38.48
C ILE A 550 2.21 -20.02 38.52
N LEU A 551 2.94 -19.90 37.43
CA LEU A 551 4.33 -20.40 37.36
C LEU A 551 5.24 -19.67 38.36
N LEU A 552 5.16 -18.33 38.46
CA LEU A 552 5.93 -17.58 39.46
C LEU A 552 5.55 -17.99 40.87
N GLY A 553 4.27 -18.15 41.17
CA GLY A 553 3.80 -18.61 42.48
C GLY A 553 4.36 -19.99 42.83
N LYS A 554 4.40 -20.94 41.88
CA LYS A 554 5.00 -22.27 42.07
C LYS A 554 6.52 -22.18 42.34
N ILE A 555 7.26 -21.37 41.55
CA ILE A 555 8.69 -21.20 41.74
C ILE A 555 9.01 -20.61 43.13
N PHE A 556 8.30 -19.55 43.56
CA PHE A 556 8.55 -18.94 44.87
C PHE A 556 8.14 -19.85 46.03
N LEU A 557 7.11 -20.69 45.85
CA LEU A 557 6.75 -21.70 46.84
C LEU A 557 7.85 -22.75 46.98
N GLU A 558 8.41 -23.27 45.89
CA GLU A 558 9.54 -24.21 45.87
C GLU A 558 10.79 -23.63 46.51
N ARG A 559 11.03 -22.33 46.38
CA ARG A 559 12.13 -21.61 47.04
C ARG A 559 11.89 -21.32 48.52
N GLY A 560 10.69 -21.63 49.05
CA GLY A 560 10.30 -21.32 50.42
C GLY A 560 9.88 -19.88 50.65
N ASP A 561 9.86 -19.04 49.61
CA ASP A 561 9.36 -17.65 49.70
C ASP A 561 7.83 -17.63 49.57
N ARG A 562 7.20 -17.94 50.67
CA ARG A 562 5.74 -17.98 50.79
C ARG A 562 5.08 -16.62 50.60
N GLY A 563 5.81 -15.53 50.88
CA GLY A 563 5.29 -14.18 50.73
C GLY A 563 5.03 -13.84 49.26
N GLU A 564 6.03 -14.02 48.43
CA GLU A 564 5.89 -13.82 46.96
C GLU A 564 4.96 -14.88 46.34
N ALA A 565 5.07 -16.15 46.76
CA ALA A 565 4.16 -17.21 46.29
C ALA A 565 2.68 -16.83 46.52
N ARG A 566 2.36 -16.31 47.69
CA ARG A 566 0.99 -15.86 48.05
C ARG A 566 0.50 -14.70 47.18
N LYS A 567 1.39 -13.74 46.94
CA LYS A 567 1.08 -12.59 46.09
C LYS A 567 0.70 -13.02 44.67
N TYR A 568 1.49 -13.88 44.05
CA TYR A 568 1.22 -14.38 42.72
C TYR A 568 0.00 -15.32 42.65
N ALA A 569 -0.21 -16.18 43.66
CA ALA A 569 -1.41 -17.00 43.74
C ALA A 569 -2.70 -16.16 43.87
N LEU A 570 -2.65 -15.08 44.65
CA LEU A 570 -3.77 -14.16 44.78
C LEU A 570 -4.05 -13.41 43.47
N SER A 571 -3.00 -12.97 42.79
CA SER A 571 -3.14 -12.36 41.47
C SER A 571 -3.78 -13.31 40.45
N ALA A 572 -3.34 -14.57 40.41
CA ALA A 572 -3.91 -15.57 39.51
C ALA A 572 -5.42 -15.81 39.76
N ILE A 573 -5.83 -15.90 41.02
CA ILE A 573 -7.25 -16.05 41.39
C ILE A 573 -8.06 -14.80 41.10
N THR A 574 -7.48 -13.63 41.25
CA THR A 574 -8.15 -12.37 40.92
C THR A 574 -8.43 -12.27 39.42
N ILE A 575 -7.52 -12.81 38.57
CA ILE A 575 -7.67 -12.85 37.11
C ILE A 575 -8.75 -13.86 36.70
N ASP A 576 -8.70 -15.09 37.25
CA ASP A 576 -9.70 -16.14 37.01
C ASP A 576 -9.98 -16.93 38.30
N PRO A 577 -11.09 -16.60 39.00
CA PRO A 577 -11.49 -17.27 40.23
C PRO A 577 -11.82 -18.78 40.07
N ASN A 578 -12.05 -19.22 38.84
CA ASN A 578 -12.43 -20.62 38.55
C ASN A 578 -11.24 -21.47 38.08
N ASN A 579 -10.04 -20.89 37.93
CA ASN A 579 -8.88 -21.62 37.48
C ASN A 579 -8.40 -22.60 38.55
N GLN A 580 -8.44 -23.89 38.20
CA GLN A 580 -8.15 -24.99 39.15
C GLN A 580 -6.69 -24.96 39.63
N GLU A 581 -5.72 -24.58 38.77
CA GLU A 581 -4.30 -24.50 39.16
C GLU A 581 -4.03 -23.34 40.11
N ALA A 582 -4.68 -22.19 39.89
CA ALA A 582 -4.59 -21.03 40.78
C ALA A 582 -5.20 -21.35 42.17
N ILE A 583 -6.35 -22.05 42.21
CA ILE A 583 -6.99 -22.49 43.42
C ILE A 583 -6.10 -23.47 44.19
N ALA A 584 -5.49 -24.45 43.46
CA ALA A 584 -4.59 -25.43 44.07
C ALA A 584 -3.34 -24.75 44.66
N LEU A 585 -2.74 -23.84 43.94
CA LEU A 585 -1.59 -23.05 44.40
C LEU A 585 -1.91 -22.24 45.65
N GLN A 586 -3.04 -21.56 45.66
CA GLN A 586 -3.50 -20.80 46.84
C GLN A 586 -3.67 -21.69 48.07
N ARG A 587 -4.25 -22.88 47.92
CA ARG A 587 -4.38 -23.86 49.03
C ARG A 587 -3.01 -24.28 49.55
N GLN A 588 -2.08 -24.61 48.69
CA GLN A 588 -0.72 -25.00 49.08
C GLN A 588 0.02 -23.90 49.86
N VAL A 589 -0.15 -22.65 49.44
CA VAL A 589 0.49 -21.49 50.10
C VAL A 589 -0.19 -21.21 51.48
N THR A 590 -1.48 -21.52 51.62
CA THR A 590 -2.23 -21.27 52.86
C THR A 590 -2.18 -22.43 53.87
N MET A 591 -2.05 -23.68 53.43
CA MET A 591 -2.04 -24.87 54.30
C MET A 591 -0.69 -25.15 55.00
N GLY A 592 0.31 -24.39 54.76
CA GLY A 592 1.64 -24.51 55.33
C GLY A 592 1.94 -23.59 56.52
N ASN A 593 0.89 -23.07 57.20
CA ASN A 593 1.01 -22.33 58.45
C ASN A 593 0.86 -23.28 59.64
#